data_2a0e2dbce2d90173303e6d546934571b
#
_entry.id   2a0e2dbce2d90173303e6d546934571b
#
_cell.length_a   1.000
_cell.length_b   1.000
_cell.length_c   1.000
_cell.angle_alpha   90.00
_cell.angle_beta   90.00
_cell.angle_gamma   90.00
#
_symmetry.space_group_name_H-M   'P 1'
#
loop_
_entity.id
_entity.type
_entity.pdbx_description
1 polymer ?
#
loop_
_entity_poly.entity_id
_entity_poly.type
_entity_poly.pdbx_seq_one_letter_code
_entity_poly.pdbx_strand_id
1 'polypeptide(L)'
;QQRLPLAQELYADGLHFATNTYELGNPNIDKETSNNLELGLHYEGDQFDYHAHVYHNWFDDYIYAATIAQTGNLRGVKYSQDKARFYGVEAQAGYNVNDTYRLSVFGDYVRGKIEGENAPRVPAGRLGTKVNANFDDQWSGSAEYYHVFKQDQFADFEEQTQGYNMVNVGLNYNGRYGNDQDYRVFLNANNLLDDQVYSHASFLSNIPQVGRNFTVGLEFNF
;
A
#
# COMPACT_ATOMS: atom_id res chain seq x y z
N GLN A 1 -12.95 -13.70 13.28
CA GLN A 1 -13.03 -14.23 11.91
C GLN A 1 -12.23 -15.53 11.81
N GLN A 2 -12.55 -16.37 10.81
CA GLN A 2 -11.83 -17.60 10.52
C GLN A 2 -11.59 -17.72 9.02
N ARG A 3 -10.41 -18.26 8.63
CA ARG A 3 -10.02 -18.52 7.25
C ARG A 3 -9.49 -19.96 7.12
N LEU A 4 -9.95 -20.68 6.13
CA LEU A 4 -9.36 -21.98 5.76
C LEU A 4 -8.08 -21.74 4.93
N PRO A 5 -7.10 -22.66 5.01
CA PRO A 5 -5.93 -22.61 4.16
C PRO A 5 -6.30 -22.67 2.67
N LEU A 6 -5.55 -21.97 1.85
CA LEU A 6 -5.63 -22.08 0.39
C LEU A 6 -4.94 -23.37 -0.10
N ALA A 7 -5.33 -23.86 -1.27
CA ALA A 7 -4.69 -25.03 -1.87
C ALA A 7 -3.17 -24.82 -2.07
N GLN A 8 -2.75 -23.61 -2.41
CA GLN A 8 -1.33 -23.24 -2.53
C GLN A 8 -0.61 -23.37 -1.18
N GLU A 9 -1.22 -22.92 -0.09
CA GLU A 9 -0.62 -22.96 1.25
C GLU A 9 -0.43 -24.42 1.74
N LEU A 10 -1.30 -25.33 1.27
CA LEU A 10 -1.23 -26.75 1.62
C LEU A 10 -0.28 -27.56 0.72
N TYR A 11 -0.28 -27.27 -0.59
CA TYR A 11 0.26 -28.21 -1.59
C TYR A 11 1.26 -27.59 -2.59
N ALA A 12 1.68 -26.33 -2.41
CA ALA A 12 2.71 -25.75 -3.27
C ALA A 12 4.01 -26.59 -3.20
N ASP A 13 4.60 -26.87 -4.35
CA ASP A 13 5.91 -27.51 -4.46
C ASP A 13 6.53 -27.09 -5.79
N GLY A 14 7.19 -25.95 -5.83
CA GLY A 14 7.77 -25.46 -7.08
C GLY A 14 8.19 -24.01 -7.08
N LEU A 15 8.75 -23.62 -8.25
CA LEU A 15 9.19 -22.24 -8.51
C LEU A 15 8.01 -21.35 -8.85
N HIS A 16 7.95 -20.23 -8.16
CA HIS A 16 7.05 -19.11 -8.47
C HIS A 16 7.88 -17.95 -9.05
N PHE A 17 7.90 -17.85 -10.38
CA PHE A 17 8.79 -16.93 -11.09
C PHE A 17 8.50 -15.45 -10.78
N ALA A 18 7.23 -15.09 -10.59
CA ALA A 18 6.85 -13.69 -10.33
C ALA A 18 7.40 -13.14 -9.00
N THR A 19 7.60 -14.01 -8.00
CA THR A 19 8.13 -13.65 -6.68
C THR A 19 9.59 -14.10 -6.50
N ASN A 20 10.13 -14.84 -7.49
CA ASN A 20 11.45 -15.47 -7.43
C ASN A 20 11.61 -16.34 -6.16
N THR A 21 10.59 -17.15 -5.89
CA THR A 21 10.55 -18.05 -4.74
C THR A 21 10.44 -19.51 -5.18
N TYR A 22 11.01 -20.41 -4.40
CA TYR A 22 10.63 -21.83 -4.40
C TYR A 22 9.67 -22.04 -3.23
N GLU A 23 8.43 -22.38 -3.53
CA GLU A 23 7.35 -22.46 -2.54
C GLU A 23 7.10 -23.90 -2.10
N LEU A 24 7.06 -24.10 -0.79
CA LEU A 24 6.69 -25.37 -0.16
C LEU A 24 5.41 -25.19 0.66
N GLY A 25 4.37 -25.91 0.27
CA GLY A 25 3.13 -26.01 1.03
C GLY A 25 3.33 -26.83 2.32
N ASN A 26 2.33 -26.75 3.18
CA ASN A 26 2.31 -27.55 4.41
C ASN A 26 0.90 -28.14 4.60
N PRO A 27 0.70 -29.44 4.34
CA PRO A 27 -0.59 -30.08 4.42
C PRO A 27 -1.14 -30.20 5.86
N ASN A 28 -0.33 -29.87 6.87
CA ASN A 28 -0.72 -29.90 8.28
C ASN A 28 -1.22 -28.54 8.80
N ILE A 29 -1.35 -27.55 7.95
CA ILE A 29 -1.91 -26.23 8.31
C ILE A 29 -3.42 -26.39 8.57
N ASP A 30 -3.88 -25.88 9.71
CA ASP A 30 -5.28 -25.80 10.08
C ASP A 30 -5.85 -24.39 9.78
N LYS A 31 -7.10 -24.17 10.13
CA LYS A 31 -7.77 -22.88 9.96
C LYS A 31 -7.09 -21.77 10.78
N GLU A 32 -6.93 -20.63 10.20
CA GLU A 32 -6.54 -19.40 10.88
C GLU A 32 -7.74 -18.77 11.60
N THR A 33 -7.55 -18.27 12.80
CA THR A 33 -8.55 -17.52 13.55
C THR A 33 -8.03 -16.15 13.94
N SER A 34 -8.81 -15.08 13.72
CA SER A 34 -8.45 -13.73 14.12
C SER A 34 -9.50 -13.11 15.05
N ASN A 35 -9.00 -12.34 16.02
CA ASN A 35 -9.76 -11.43 16.87
C ASN A 35 -9.30 -10.01 16.57
N ASN A 36 -10.24 -9.16 16.16
CA ASN A 36 -9.93 -7.82 15.69
C ASN A 36 -10.62 -6.78 16.57
N LEU A 37 -9.85 -5.81 17.03
CA LEU A 37 -10.35 -4.61 17.71
C LEU A 37 -9.99 -3.40 16.88
N GLU A 38 -10.98 -2.58 16.58
CA GLU A 38 -10.80 -1.33 15.86
C GLU A 38 -11.54 -0.20 16.58
N LEU A 39 -10.92 0.95 16.65
CA LEU A 39 -11.52 2.20 17.07
C LEU A 39 -11.38 3.23 15.95
N GLY A 40 -12.51 3.69 15.42
CA GLY A 40 -12.60 4.71 14.38
C GLY A 40 -13.16 6.01 14.91
N LEU A 41 -12.58 7.11 14.46
CA LEU A 41 -13.12 8.46 14.59
C LEU A 41 -13.40 9.01 13.20
N HIS A 42 -14.59 9.51 12.99
CA HIS A 42 -15.01 10.09 11.73
C HIS A 42 -15.77 11.39 11.98
N TYR A 43 -15.46 12.40 11.20
CA TYR A 43 -16.19 13.66 11.16
C TYR A 43 -16.26 14.15 9.72
N GLU A 44 -17.43 14.57 9.30
CA GLU A 44 -17.69 15.11 7.96
C GLU A 44 -18.45 16.44 8.11
N GLY A 45 -17.82 17.51 7.66
CA GLY A 45 -18.38 18.86 7.66
C GLY A 45 -18.06 19.57 6.35
N ASP A 46 -18.70 20.72 6.11
CA ASP A 46 -18.59 21.47 4.85
C ASP A 46 -17.15 21.94 4.56
N GLN A 47 -16.45 22.38 5.58
CA GLN A 47 -15.11 22.96 5.44
C GLN A 47 -13.99 22.02 5.87
N PHE A 48 -14.25 21.13 6.81
CA PHE A 48 -13.27 20.25 7.41
C PHE A 48 -13.85 18.84 7.58
N ASP A 49 -13.07 17.83 7.26
CA ASP A 49 -13.37 16.42 7.54
C ASP A 49 -12.13 15.69 8.04
N TYR A 50 -12.34 14.63 8.79
CA TYR A 50 -11.28 13.71 9.13
C TYR A 50 -11.81 12.31 9.38
N HIS A 51 -10.95 11.32 9.16
CA HIS A 51 -11.11 9.98 9.64
C HIS A 51 -9.79 9.48 10.21
N ALA A 52 -9.88 8.72 11.29
CA ALA A 52 -8.74 8.09 11.92
C ALA A 52 -9.16 6.73 12.46
N HIS A 53 -8.34 5.73 12.22
CA HIS A 53 -8.55 4.36 12.67
C HIS A 53 -7.32 3.87 13.41
N VAL A 54 -7.54 3.23 14.57
CA VAL A 54 -6.52 2.51 15.30
C VAL A 54 -7.01 1.08 15.42
N TYR A 55 -6.18 0.12 15.09
CA TYR A 55 -6.56 -1.28 15.10
C TYR A 55 -5.52 -2.17 15.76
N HIS A 56 -5.99 -3.29 16.30
CA HIS A 56 -5.16 -4.37 16.80
C HIS A 56 -5.82 -5.72 16.48
N ASN A 57 -5.10 -6.54 15.75
CA ASN A 57 -5.53 -7.86 15.30
C ASN A 57 -4.64 -8.92 15.94
N TRP A 58 -5.25 -9.87 16.63
CA TRP A 58 -4.59 -11.06 17.17
C TRP A 58 -4.99 -12.26 16.33
N PHE A 59 -4.02 -13.05 15.98
CA PHE A 59 -4.23 -14.29 15.23
C PHE A 59 -3.76 -15.48 16.06
N ASP A 60 -4.63 -16.47 16.11
CA ASP A 60 -4.25 -17.83 16.42
C ASP A 60 -4.07 -18.57 15.10
N ASP A 61 -2.93 -19.27 14.97
CA ASP A 61 -2.60 -20.04 13.77
C ASP A 61 -2.56 -19.17 12.47
N TYR A 62 -1.91 -18.02 12.53
CA TYR A 62 -1.67 -17.13 11.37
C TYR A 62 -0.87 -17.84 10.30
N ILE A 63 -1.42 -17.92 9.08
CA ILE A 63 -0.76 -18.59 7.96
C ILE A 63 0.10 -17.60 7.19
N TYR A 64 1.39 -17.91 7.05
CA TYR A 64 2.33 -17.06 6.34
C TYR A 64 3.41 -17.86 5.61
N ALA A 65 4.03 -17.25 4.59
CA ALA A 65 5.16 -17.79 3.88
C ALA A 65 6.46 -17.41 4.60
N ALA A 66 6.97 -18.32 5.43
CA ALA A 66 8.23 -18.15 6.13
C ALA A 66 9.40 -18.38 5.17
N THR A 67 10.35 -17.44 5.11
CA THR A 67 11.61 -17.68 4.39
C THR A 67 12.47 -18.65 5.19
N ILE A 68 12.83 -19.78 4.58
CA ILE A 68 13.63 -20.85 5.22
C ILE A 68 15.05 -20.93 4.67
N ALA A 69 15.30 -20.35 3.51
CA ALA A 69 16.61 -20.30 2.88
C ALA A 69 16.65 -19.18 1.83
N GLN A 70 17.86 -18.71 1.53
CA GLN A 70 18.09 -17.76 0.44
C GLN A 70 19.41 -18.07 -0.25
N THR A 71 19.40 -18.11 -1.59
CA THR A 71 20.59 -18.24 -2.41
C THR A 71 20.54 -17.19 -3.53
N GLY A 72 21.36 -16.14 -3.42
CA GLY A 72 21.23 -14.97 -4.27
C GLY A 72 19.85 -14.33 -4.14
N ASN A 73 19.15 -14.17 -5.25
CA ASN A 73 17.80 -13.61 -5.27
C ASN A 73 16.69 -14.67 -5.14
N LEU A 74 17.00 -15.95 -5.16
CA LEU A 74 16.03 -17.03 -4.99
C LEU A 74 15.82 -17.30 -3.50
N ARG A 75 14.59 -17.23 -3.04
CA ARG A 75 14.19 -17.57 -1.68
C ARG A 75 13.43 -18.90 -1.65
N GLY A 76 13.80 -19.77 -0.72
CA GLY A 76 12.96 -20.89 -0.32
C GLY A 76 11.96 -20.42 0.74
N VAL A 77 10.68 -20.56 0.47
CA VAL A 77 9.62 -20.24 1.43
C VAL A 77 8.79 -21.47 1.74
N LYS A 78 8.42 -21.63 3.01
CA LYS A 78 7.52 -22.67 3.47
C LYS A 78 6.31 -22.04 4.14
N TYR A 79 5.12 -22.51 3.78
CA TYR A 79 3.92 -22.09 4.48
C TYR A 79 3.91 -22.64 5.90
N SER A 80 3.82 -21.74 6.85
CA SER A 80 3.89 -21.99 8.29
C SER A 80 2.70 -21.35 9.00
N GLN A 81 2.47 -21.75 10.25
CA GLN A 81 1.33 -21.31 11.03
C GLN A 81 1.80 -21.05 12.46
N ASP A 82 1.61 -19.83 12.95
CA ASP A 82 2.05 -19.38 14.26
C ASP A 82 1.13 -18.28 14.81
N LYS A 83 1.27 -17.97 16.10
CA LYS A 83 0.57 -16.83 16.71
C LYS A 83 1.13 -15.52 16.17
N ALA A 84 0.22 -14.64 15.75
CA ALA A 84 0.62 -13.32 15.23
C ALA A 84 -0.23 -12.20 15.83
N ARG A 85 0.32 -10.99 15.74
CA ARG A 85 -0.39 -9.75 16.06
C ARG A 85 0.01 -8.66 15.08
N PHE A 86 -1.00 -7.94 14.59
CA PHE A 86 -0.79 -6.76 13.77
C PHE A 86 -1.54 -5.59 14.39
N TYR A 87 -0.91 -4.45 14.46
CA TYR A 87 -1.53 -3.24 14.96
C TYR A 87 -1.03 -2.03 14.18
N GLY A 88 -1.89 -1.03 14.08
CA GLY A 88 -1.56 0.13 13.30
C GLY A 88 -2.52 1.29 13.51
N VAL A 89 -2.20 2.37 12.81
CA VAL A 89 -3.00 3.59 12.74
C VAL A 89 -3.03 4.07 11.31
N GLU A 90 -4.21 4.54 10.88
CA GLU A 90 -4.43 5.25 9.64
C GLU A 90 -5.20 6.52 9.95
N ALA A 91 -4.78 7.64 9.38
CA ALA A 91 -5.48 8.90 9.57
C ALA A 91 -5.39 9.77 8.31
N GLN A 92 -6.48 10.48 8.04
CA GLN A 92 -6.54 11.52 7.03
C GLN A 92 -7.40 12.67 7.53
N ALA A 93 -7.00 13.89 7.22
CA ALA A 93 -7.80 15.08 7.42
C ALA A 93 -7.81 15.93 6.15
N GLY A 94 -8.95 16.54 5.84
CA GLY A 94 -9.16 17.38 4.69
C GLY A 94 -9.71 18.74 5.11
N TYR A 95 -9.27 19.78 4.41
CA TYR A 95 -9.71 21.14 4.61
C TYR A 95 -9.99 21.85 3.28
N ASN A 96 -11.21 22.31 3.09
CA ASN A 96 -11.59 23.15 1.95
C ASN A 96 -11.14 24.59 2.23
N VAL A 97 -10.02 24.99 1.62
CA VAL A 97 -9.44 26.32 1.78
C VAL A 97 -10.40 27.38 1.19
N ASN A 98 -10.96 27.05 0.04
CA ASN A 98 -12.02 27.79 -0.67
C ASN A 98 -12.67 26.84 -1.70
N ASP A 99 -13.55 27.36 -2.55
CA ASP A 99 -14.26 26.57 -3.58
C ASP A 99 -13.33 25.92 -4.62
N THR A 100 -12.13 26.47 -4.79
CA THR A 100 -11.14 25.97 -5.75
C THR A 100 -10.18 24.96 -5.12
N TYR A 101 -9.70 25.20 -3.90
CA TYR A 101 -8.58 24.45 -3.32
C TYR A 101 -9.00 23.64 -2.09
N ARG A 102 -8.65 22.36 -2.11
CA ARG A 102 -8.73 21.45 -0.96
C ARG A 102 -7.36 20.93 -0.60
N LEU A 103 -6.97 21.09 0.65
CA LEU A 103 -5.76 20.52 1.25
C LEU A 103 -6.12 19.26 2.04
N SER A 104 -5.32 18.20 1.90
CA SER A 104 -5.44 16.99 2.72
C SER A 104 -4.08 16.60 3.30
N VAL A 105 -4.10 16.05 4.51
CA VAL A 105 -2.94 15.43 5.16
C VAL A 105 -3.32 14.00 5.49
N PHE A 106 -2.43 13.05 5.26
CA PHE A 106 -2.67 11.63 5.51
C PHE A 106 -1.43 10.94 6.06
N GLY A 107 -1.63 9.85 6.77
CA GLY A 107 -0.55 9.01 7.26
C GLY A 107 -1.03 7.64 7.69
N ASP A 108 -0.13 6.67 7.60
CA ASP A 108 -0.37 5.30 8.02
C ASP A 108 0.89 4.67 8.63
N TYR A 109 0.66 3.79 9.57
CA TYR A 109 1.71 3.02 10.21
C TYR A 109 1.18 1.67 10.67
N VAL A 110 1.92 0.60 10.40
CA VAL A 110 1.59 -0.76 10.82
C VAL A 110 2.79 -1.48 11.39
N ARG A 111 2.54 -2.34 12.37
CA ARG A 111 3.51 -3.29 12.93
C ARG A 111 2.91 -4.68 12.90
N GLY A 112 3.73 -5.65 12.52
CA GLY A 112 3.42 -7.07 12.56
C GLY A 112 4.44 -7.83 13.40
N LYS A 113 3.97 -8.76 14.22
CA LYS A 113 4.79 -9.69 15.00
C LYS A 113 4.25 -11.10 14.86
N ILE A 114 5.15 -12.06 14.64
CA ILE A 114 4.86 -13.50 14.64
C ILE A 114 5.76 -14.14 15.68
N GLU A 115 5.20 -14.84 16.67
CA GLU A 115 5.93 -15.42 17.83
C GLU A 115 6.88 -14.42 18.55
N GLY A 116 6.53 -13.13 18.49
CA GLY A 116 7.34 -12.07 19.11
C GLY A 116 8.37 -11.42 18.18
N GLU A 117 8.76 -12.08 17.10
CA GLU A 117 9.68 -11.56 16.10
C GLU A 117 8.95 -10.67 15.07
N ASN A 118 9.69 -9.91 14.26
CA ASN A 118 9.06 -9.09 13.22
C ASN A 118 8.42 -9.95 12.14
N ALA A 119 7.20 -9.63 11.76
CA ALA A 119 6.55 -10.26 10.63
C ALA A 119 7.22 -9.83 9.31
N PRO A 120 7.34 -10.75 8.33
CA PRO A 120 7.94 -10.41 7.05
C PRO A 120 7.06 -9.45 6.23
N ARG A 121 7.70 -8.63 5.41
CA ARG A 121 7.08 -7.76 4.41
C ARG A 121 6.06 -6.76 4.96
N VAL A 122 6.27 -6.31 6.19
CA VAL A 122 5.46 -5.24 6.78
C VAL A 122 5.89 -3.90 6.19
N PRO A 123 4.99 -3.13 5.58
CA PRO A 123 5.35 -1.87 4.96
C PRO A 123 5.85 -0.84 5.98
N ALA A 124 6.68 0.09 5.51
CA ALA A 124 7.10 1.24 6.29
C ALA A 124 5.95 2.23 6.47
N GLY A 125 5.99 3.00 7.55
CA GLY A 125 5.05 4.09 7.78
C GLY A 125 5.19 5.20 6.74
N ARG A 126 4.10 5.92 6.50
CA ARG A 126 4.00 6.98 5.50
C ARG A 126 3.29 8.20 6.06
N LEU A 127 3.75 9.38 5.64
CA LEU A 127 3.11 10.66 5.93
C LEU A 127 3.11 11.53 4.67
N GLY A 128 1.98 12.15 4.35
CA GLY A 128 1.88 12.95 3.15
C GLY A 128 0.83 14.06 3.22
N THR A 129 0.86 14.88 2.17
CA THR A 129 -0.10 15.95 1.94
C THR A 129 -0.48 15.99 0.47
N LYS A 130 -1.70 16.40 0.19
CA LYS A 130 -2.25 16.52 -1.16
C LYS A 130 -3.07 17.80 -1.28
N VAL A 131 -2.85 18.51 -2.37
CA VAL A 131 -3.70 19.63 -2.80
C VAL A 131 -4.48 19.16 -4.02
N ASN A 132 -5.80 19.31 -3.97
CA ASN A 132 -6.67 19.19 -5.13
C ASN A 132 -7.19 20.59 -5.48
N ALA A 133 -7.28 20.87 -6.78
CA ALA A 133 -7.77 22.15 -7.28
C ALA A 133 -8.79 21.94 -8.40
N ASN A 134 -9.95 22.58 -8.28
CA ASN A 134 -10.94 22.70 -9.35
C ASN A 134 -10.90 24.16 -9.83
N PHE A 135 -10.15 24.39 -10.91
CA PHE A 135 -9.89 25.76 -11.41
C PHE A 135 -11.14 26.36 -12.04
N ASP A 136 -11.87 25.53 -12.77
CA ASP A 136 -13.16 25.82 -13.40
C ASP A 136 -13.91 24.51 -13.73
N ASP A 137 -15.00 24.60 -14.50
CA ASP A 137 -15.83 23.45 -14.90
C ASP A 137 -15.07 22.44 -15.80
N GLN A 138 -13.98 22.84 -16.40
CA GLN A 138 -13.21 22.03 -17.35
C GLN A 138 -11.87 21.57 -16.76
N TRP A 139 -11.17 22.41 -16.02
CA TRP A 139 -9.83 22.14 -15.53
C TRP A 139 -9.78 21.79 -14.05
N SER A 140 -9.15 20.67 -13.77
CA SER A 140 -8.82 20.29 -12.38
C SER A 140 -7.40 19.73 -12.32
N GLY A 141 -6.81 19.81 -11.14
CA GLY A 141 -5.46 19.31 -10.92
C GLY A 141 -5.25 18.81 -9.50
N SER A 142 -4.16 18.09 -9.31
CA SER A 142 -3.70 17.67 -7.99
C SER A 142 -2.18 17.70 -7.90
N ALA A 143 -1.68 17.97 -6.70
CA ALA A 143 -0.28 17.80 -6.35
C ALA A 143 -0.21 17.06 -5.02
N GLU A 144 0.59 16.02 -4.97
CA GLU A 144 0.77 15.17 -3.79
C GLU A 144 2.25 15.07 -3.45
N TYR A 145 2.58 15.20 -2.19
CA TYR A 145 3.88 14.87 -1.64
C TYR A 145 3.68 13.90 -0.48
N TYR A 146 4.48 12.84 -0.44
CA TYR A 146 4.59 12.00 0.75
C TYR A 146 6.01 11.49 0.97
N HIS A 147 6.30 11.26 2.24
CA HIS A 147 7.51 10.60 2.71
C HIS A 147 7.16 9.21 3.23
N VAL A 148 7.83 8.19 2.73
CA VAL A 148 7.85 6.84 3.31
C VAL A 148 9.09 6.73 4.17
N PHE A 149 8.91 6.34 5.42
CA PHE A 149 10.01 6.22 6.36
C PHE A 149 10.87 4.98 6.06
N LYS A 150 12.05 4.98 6.60
CA LYS A 150 12.91 3.79 6.59
C LYS A 150 12.22 2.63 7.31
N GLN A 151 12.24 1.43 6.72
CA GLN A 151 11.82 0.21 7.42
C GLN A 151 13.05 -0.49 8.00
N ASP A 152 13.21 -0.42 9.30
CA ASP A 152 14.29 -1.07 10.05
C ASP A 152 13.79 -2.17 11.01
N GLN A 153 12.50 -2.52 10.91
CA GLN A 153 11.84 -3.58 11.68
C GLN A 153 11.46 -4.72 10.75
N PHE A 154 12.44 -5.47 10.31
CA PHE A 154 12.32 -6.52 9.31
C PHE A 154 12.49 -7.91 9.94
N ALA A 155 12.01 -8.94 9.26
CA ALA A 155 12.13 -10.33 9.64
C ALA A 155 13.47 -10.92 9.18
N ASP A 156 13.76 -12.15 9.61
CA ASP A 156 14.92 -12.91 9.12
C ASP A 156 14.91 -13.03 7.59
N PHE A 157 16.10 -12.99 6.99
CA PHE A 157 16.33 -12.97 5.53
C PHE A 157 15.80 -11.73 4.80
N GLU A 158 15.38 -10.70 5.51
CA GLU A 158 15.07 -9.38 4.96
C GLU A 158 16.17 -8.39 5.32
N GLU A 159 16.23 -7.29 4.59
CA GLU A 159 17.13 -6.18 4.85
C GLU A 159 16.31 -4.90 5.06
N GLN A 160 16.91 -3.94 5.75
CA GLN A 160 16.25 -2.64 5.87
C GLN A 160 16.06 -2.01 4.47
N THR A 161 14.94 -1.34 4.28
CA THR A 161 14.72 -0.49 3.12
C THR A 161 14.82 0.99 3.52
N GLN A 162 15.48 1.78 2.68
CA GLN A 162 15.60 3.21 2.92
C GLN A 162 14.25 3.92 2.71
N GLY A 163 14.06 5.02 3.43
CA GLY A 163 12.95 5.91 3.17
C GLY A 163 13.12 6.65 1.84
N TYR A 164 12.01 7.15 1.30
CA TYR A 164 12.00 7.91 0.06
C TYR A 164 10.92 9.00 0.07
N ASN A 165 11.05 9.93 -0.86
CA ASN A 165 10.09 11.01 -1.05
C ASN A 165 9.41 10.85 -2.41
N MET A 166 8.12 11.11 -2.44
CA MET A 166 7.32 11.02 -3.65
C MET A 166 6.62 12.34 -3.93
N VAL A 167 6.76 12.84 -5.14
CA VAL A 167 5.98 13.97 -5.66
C VAL A 167 5.24 13.52 -6.90
N ASN A 168 3.92 13.61 -6.85
CA ASN A 168 3.02 13.26 -7.95
C ASN A 168 2.17 14.48 -8.31
N VAL A 169 1.96 14.71 -9.61
CA VAL A 169 1.12 15.79 -10.11
C VAL A 169 0.18 15.27 -11.18
N GLY A 170 -1.08 15.67 -11.11
CA GLY A 170 -2.10 15.34 -12.08
C GLY A 170 -2.78 16.60 -12.61
N LEU A 171 -3.12 16.60 -13.91
CA LEU A 171 -3.90 17.64 -14.58
C LEU A 171 -4.97 16.96 -15.43
N ASN A 172 -6.20 17.43 -15.32
CA ASN A 172 -7.33 16.92 -16.09
C ASN A 172 -8.01 18.07 -16.83
N TYR A 173 -8.46 17.78 -18.04
CA TYR A 173 -9.34 18.63 -18.82
C TYR A 173 -10.57 17.83 -19.23
N ASN A 174 -11.76 18.33 -18.88
CA ASN A 174 -13.05 17.76 -19.30
C ASN A 174 -13.65 18.65 -20.36
N GLY A 175 -13.93 18.09 -21.53
CA GLY A 175 -14.53 18.80 -22.65
C GLY A 175 -15.76 18.08 -23.18
N ARG A 176 -16.51 18.76 -24.05
CA ARG A 176 -17.64 18.19 -24.76
C ARG A 176 -17.40 18.17 -26.25
N TYR A 177 -17.80 17.08 -26.88
CA TYR A 177 -17.81 16.95 -28.34
C TYR A 177 -19.24 16.71 -28.81
N GLY A 178 -19.77 17.64 -29.63
CA GLY A 178 -21.16 17.59 -30.02
C GLY A 178 -22.12 17.93 -28.88
N ASN A 179 -23.32 17.35 -28.90
CA ASN A 179 -24.38 17.69 -27.92
C ASN A 179 -24.41 16.77 -26.71
N ASP A 180 -23.89 15.52 -26.82
CA ASP A 180 -24.07 14.47 -25.80
C ASP A 180 -22.82 13.64 -25.48
N GLN A 181 -21.66 14.03 -25.96
CA GLN A 181 -20.42 13.24 -25.75
C GLN A 181 -19.42 14.05 -24.90
N ASP A 182 -19.07 13.49 -23.75
CA ASP A 182 -18.03 14.04 -22.91
C ASP A 182 -16.69 13.35 -23.16
N TYR A 183 -15.60 14.09 -23.08
CA TYR A 183 -14.26 13.53 -23.11
C TYR A 183 -13.40 14.11 -22.00
N ARG A 184 -12.46 13.32 -21.52
CA ARG A 184 -11.44 13.75 -20.56
C ARG A 184 -10.05 13.49 -21.12
N VAL A 185 -9.21 14.51 -21.09
CA VAL A 185 -7.77 14.39 -21.29
C VAL A 185 -7.10 14.50 -19.95
N PHE A 186 -6.18 13.60 -19.64
CA PHE A 186 -5.41 13.69 -18.40
C PHE A 186 -3.92 13.51 -18.62
N LEU A 187 -3.15 14.20 -17.80
CA LEU A 187 -1.70 14.08 -17.67
C LEU A 187 -1.38 13.76 -16.22
N ASN A 188 -0.66 12.66 -15.99
CA ASN A 188 -0.10 12.31 -14.69
C ASN A 188 1.41 12.26 -14.79
N ALA A 189 2.08 12.90 -13.83
CA ALA A 189 3.52 12.85 -13.63
C ALA A 189 3.79 12.27 -12.25
N ASN A 190 4.42 11.10 -12.20
CA ASN A 190 4.68 10.38 -10.96
C ASN A 190 6.18 10.34 -10.67
N ASN A 191 6.51 10.32 -9.39
CA ASN A 191 7.87 10.32 -8.90
C ASN A 191 8.72 11.43 -9.54
N LEU A 192 8.24 12.67 -9.47
CA LEU A 192 8.93 13.82 -10.10
C LEU A 192 10.34 14.07 -9.54
N LEU A 193 10.61 13.65 -8.31
CA LEU A 193 11.94 13.75 -7.71
C LEU A 193 12.90 12.69 -8.25
N ASP A 194 12.40 11.68 -8.98
CA ASP A 194 13.17 10.53 -9.46
C ASP A 194 13.88 9.79 -8.33
N ASP A 195 13.22 9.73 -7.18
CA ASP A 195 13.77 9.04 -6.02
C ASP A 195 13.74 7.52 -6.25
N GLN A 196 14.72 6.82 -5.72
CA GLN A 196 14.83 5.37 -5.87
C GLN A 196 13.91 4.68 -4.86
N VAL A 197 12.83 4.10 -5.34
CA VAL A 197 11.76 3.53 -4.50
C VAL A 197 11.93 2.03 -4.37
N TYR A 198 12.11 1.55 -3.14
CA TYR A 198 12.11 0.13 -2.81
C TYR A 198 10.93 -0.17 -1.88
N SER A 199 10.05 -1.08 -2.32
CA SER A 199 8.90 -1.49 -1.49
C SER A 199 9.30 -2.63 -0.55
N HIS A 200 9.34 -2.37 0.75
CA HIS A 200 9.63 -3.41 1.75
C HIS A 200 8.59 -4.53 1.76
N ALA A 201 7.34 -4.23 1.44
CA ALA A 201 6.25 -5.21 1.35
C ALA A 201 6.35 -6.16 0.13
N SER A 202 7.28 -5.90 -0.81
CA SER A 202 7.49 -6.72 -1.99
C SER A 202 8.33 -7.95 -1.68
N PHE A 203 8.01 -9.08 -2.33
CA PHE A 203 8.93 -10.22 -2.39
C PHE A 203 10.25 -9.89 -3.11
N LEU A 204 10.23 -8.86 -3.94
CA LEU A 204 11.39 -8.35 -4.69
C LEU A 204 11.82 -6.99 -4.12
N SER A 205 12.03 -6.91 -2.82
CA SER A 205 12.36 -5.68 -2.10
C SER A 205 13.69 -5.02 -2.54
N ASN A 206 14.54 -5.75 -3.23
CA ASN A 206 15.81 -5.29 -3.82
C ASN A 206 15.67 -4.78 -5.27
N ILE A 207 14.48 -4.86 -5.87
CA ILE A 207 14.21 -4.34 -7.21
C ILE A 207 13.48 -2.99 -7.06
N PRO A 208 14.05 -1.90 -7.60
CA PRO A 208 13.42 -0.60 -7.52
C PRO A 208 12.12 -0.55 -8.33
N GLN A 209 11.17 0.23 -7.84
CA GLN A 209 9.95 0.56 -8.57
C GLN A 209 10.27 1.51 -9.76
N VAL A 210 9.27 1.73 -10.61
CA VAL A 210 9.40 2.63 -11.75
C VAL A 210 9.81 4.03 -11.26
N GLY A 211 10.88 4.59 -11.83
CA GLY A 211 11.32 5.96 -11.59
C GLY A 211 10.32 6.99 -12.12
N ARG A 212 10.79 8.22 -12.33
CA ARG A 212 9.97 9.30 -12.90
C ARG A 212 9.28 8.85 -14.17
N ASN A 213 7.96 9.01 -14.21
CA ASN A 213 7.18 8.64 -15.39
C ASN A 213 6.04 9.61 -15.65
N PHE A 214 5.61 9.65 -16.91
CA PHE A 214 4.52 10.49 -17.37
C PHE A 214 3.50 9.63 -18.12
N THR A 215 2.23 9.84 -17.81
CA THR A 215 1.12 9.17 -18.48
C THR A 215 0.17 10.21 -19.05
N VAL A 216 -0.12 10.12 -20.33
CA VAL A 216 -1.18 10.90 -20.99
C VAL A 216 -2.28 9.95 -21.40
N GLY A 217 -3.52 10.31 -21.13
CA GLY A 217 -4.67 9.51 -21.52
C GLY A 217 -5.82 10.36 -22.04
N LEU A 218 -6.65 9.72 -22.85
CA LEU A 218 -7.88 10.26 -23.42
C LEU A 218 -8.99 9.26 -23.16
N GLU A 219 -10.08 9.73 -22.57
CA GLU A 219 -11.27 8.95 -22.27
C GLU A 219 -12.48 9.59 -22.95
N PHE A 220 -13.31 8.79 -23.62
CA PHE A 220 -14.56 9.22 -24.20
C PHE A 220 -15.72 8.49 -23.53
N ASN A 221 -16.78 9.23 -23.19
CA ASN A 221 -18.05 8.70 -22.72
C ASN A 221 -19.09 8.89 -23.84
N PHE A 222 -19.72 7.78 -24.26
CA PHE A 222 -20.72 7.75 -25.32
C PHE A 222 -22.12 7.56 -24.77
#